data_801869ac72f821a8d5eb0b0ee647506c
#
_entry.id   801869ac72f821a8d5eb0b0ee647506c
#
_cell.length_a   1.000
_cell.length_b   1.000
_cell.length_c   1.000
_cell.angle_alpha   90.00
_cell.angle_beta   90.00
_cell.angle_gamma   90.00
#
_symmetry.space_group_name_H-M   'P 1'
#
loop_
_entity.id
_entity.type
_entity.pdbx_description
1 polymer ?
#
loop_
_entity_poly.entity_id
_entity_poly.type
_entity_poly.pdbx_seq_one_letter_code
_entity_poly.pdbx_strand_id
1 'polypeptide(L)'
;TAVQRVLECGELSGFVASADDLFWGGREVRALETEFKRHYDVRHALGFNSATTALHAAVAATGVGPGDEVIVAPYTMSASSTAILFTGAVPVFADIESDTFGLDPQSVLENITPYTKAIMTVNIFGHASRLTALRKIADEHGLVLIEDNAQAPDAMYQGAFAGTVGDIGIFSFNRHKVMQSGEGGVLVTNDDKFAEKAAFMRNHGEAVVGDMGVENIVNTVGLNY
;
A
#
# COMPACT_ATOMS: atom_id res chain seq x y z
N THR A 1 27.35 -6.29 -10.91
CA THR A 1 25.86 -6.13 -10.80
C THR A 1 25.49 -5.66 -9.40
N ALA A 2 24.25 -5.14 -9.18
CA ALA A 2 23.78 -4.76 -7.85
C ALA A 2 23.80 -5.96 -6.90
N VAL A 3 23.37 -7.12 -7.38
CA VAL A 3 23.40 -8.38 -6.60
C VAL A 3 24.82 -8.74 -6.16
N GLN A 4 25.80 -8.64 -7.05
CA GLN A 4 27.20 -8.89 -6.68
C GLN A 4 27.68 -7.94 -5.58
N ARG A 5 27.38 -6.65 -5.69
CA ARG A 5 27.77 -5.67 -4.65
C ARG A 5 27.20 -6.03 -3.28
N VAL A 6 25.94 -6.44 -3.22
CA VAL A 6 25.28 -6.84 -1.95
C VAL A 6 25.94 -8.10 -1.38
N LEU A 7 26.20 -9.11 -2.23
CA LEU A 7 26.87 -10.34 -1.78
C LEU A 7 28.33 -10.10 -1.32
N GLU A 8 29.05 -9.22 -1.99
CA GLU A 8 30.43 -8.86 -1.66
C GLU A 8 30.53 -8.04 -0.37
N CYS A 9 29.56 -7.13 -0.11
CA CYS A 9 29.56 -6.36 1.14
C CYS A 9 29.06 -7.16 2.34
N GLY A 10 28.29 -8.25 2.11
CA GLY A 10 27.77 -9.13 3.17
C GLY A 10 26.59 -8.54 3.95
N GLU A 11 26.13 -7.34 3.63
CA GLU A 11 24.97 -6.69 4.27
C GLU A 11 23.70 -7.02 3.48
N LEU A 12 23.01 -8.08 3.90
CA LEU A 12 21.79 -8.57 3.25
C LEU A 12 20.53 -7.82 3.68
N SER A 13 20.55 -7.16 4.83
CA SER A 13 19.48 -6.29 5.31
C SER A 13 20.11 -5.09 6.03
N GLY A 14 19.57 -3.90 5.76
CA GLY A 14 19.98 -2.68 6.44
C GLY A 14 18.89 -2.13 7.39
N PHE A 15 17.84 -2.89 7.66
CA PHE A 15 16.80 -2.47 8.59
C PHE A 15 17.19 -2.77 10.03
N VAL A 16 17.23 -1.73 10.86
CA VAL A 16 17.44 -1.83 12.31
C VAL A 16 16.36 -1.01 13.01
N ALA A 17 15.78 -1.54 14.08
CA ALA A 17 14.81 -0.82 14.91
C ALA A 17 15.55 0.16 15.86
N SER A 18 16.12 1.21 15.28
CA SER A 18 16.83 2.29 15.97
C SER A 18 16.39 3.65 15.43
N ALA A 19 16.40 4.68 16.26
CA ALA A 19 15.98 6.03 15.89
C ALA A 19 17.08 6.78 15.09
N ASP A 20 17.57 6.16 14.04
CA ASP A 20 18.59 6.68 13.14
C ASP A 20 18.32 6.31 11.68
N ASP A 21 19.28 6.56 10.81
CA ASP A 21 19.18 6.29 9.37
C ASP A 21 18.94 4.82 9.02
N LEU A 22 19.34 3.86 9.86
CA LEU A 22 19.14 2.44 9.62
C LEU A 22 17.69 2.00 9.79
N PHE A 23 16.86 2.81 10.46
CA PHE A 23 15.42 2.58 10.51
C PHE A 23 14.78 2.52 9.12
N TRP A 24 15.32 3.30 8.19
CA TRP A 24 14.79 3.45 6.83
C TRP A 24 15.30 2.40 5.83
N GLY A 25 16.12 1.46 6.31
CA GLY A 25 16.64 0.37 5.49
C GLY A 25 17.97 0.67 4.82
N GLY A 26 18.54 -0.37 4.21
CA GLY A 26 19.85 -0.34 3.57
C GLY A 26 19.85 0.40 2.23
N ARG A 27 21.05 0.57 1.71
CA ARG A 27 21.34 1.35 0.49
C ARG A 27 20.49 0.97 -0.73
N GLU A 28 20.34 -0.31 -1.01
CA GLU A 28 19.68 -0.76 -2.25
C GLU A 28 18.13 -0.59 -2.14
N VAL A 29 17.55 -0.76 -0.95
CA VAL A 29 16.14 -0.46 -0.70
C VAL A 29 15.87 1.04 -0.86
N ARG A 30 16.68 1.89 -0.24
CA ARG A 30 16.57 3.36 -0.35
C ARG A 30 16.76 3.86 -1.79
N ALA A 31 17.61 3.19 -2.57
CA ALA A 31 17.79 3.49 -3.99
C ALA A 31 16.52 3.13 -4.80
N LEU A 32 15.93 1.96 -4.54
CA LEU A 32 14.64 1.55 -5.14
C LEU A 32 13.54 2.55 -4.82
N GLU A 33 13.37 2.91 -3.55
CA GLU A 33 12.37 3.89 -3.10
C GLU A 33 12.57 5.26 -3.78
N THR A 34 13.81 5.69 -3.96
CA THR A 34 14.15 6.94 -4.65
C THR A 34 13.76 6.89 -6.13
N GLU A 35 14.05 5.78 -6.82
CA GLU A 35 13.66 5.62 -8.22
C GLU A 35 12.14 5.51 -8.38
N PHE A 36 11.44 4.84 -7.46
CA PHE A 36 9.98 4.79 -7.45
C PHE A 36 9.35 6.18 -7.30
N LYS A 37 9.84 6.98 -6.35
CA LYS A 37 9.40 8.37 -6.18
C LYS A 37 9.57 9.18 -7.45
N ARG A 38 10.71 9.05 -8.11
CA ARG A 38 11.01 9.76 -9.34
C ARG A 38 10.13 9.31 -10.52
N HIS A 39 9.95 7.99 -10.67
CA HIS A 39 9.23 7.39 -11.80
C HIS A 39 7.74 7.67 -11.74
N TYR A 40 7.13 7.49 -10.58
CA TYR A 40 5.68 7.65 -10.37
C TYR A 40 5.27 9.07 -9.95
N ASP A 41 6.22 9.99 -9.81
CA ASP A 41 6.02 11.38 -9.37
C ASP A 41 5.25 11.45 -8.04
N VAL A 42 5.71 10.70 -7.04
CA VAL A 42 5.14 10.63 -5.70
C VAL A 42 6.13 11.07 -4.63
N ARG A 43 5.62 11.61 -3.52
CA ARG A 43 6.48 12.09 -2.42
C ARG A 43 7.13 10.96 -1.64
N HIS A 44 6.41 9.86 -1.45
CA HIS A 44 6.84 8.73 -0.64
C HIS A 44 6.74 7.42 -1.40
N ALA A 45 7.76 6.59 -1.24
CA ALA A 45 7.78 5.19 -1.64
C ALA A 45 8.46 4.39 -0.53
N LEU A 46 7.89 3.28 -0.12
CA LEU A 46 8.39 2.43 0.96
C LEU A 46 8.46 0.98 0.46
N GLY A 47 9.64 0.38 0.50
CA GLY A 47 9.87 -1.02 0.12
C GLY A 47 9.40 -1.99 1.22
N PHE A 48 8.80 -3.10 0.80
CA PHE A 48 8.30 -4.18 1.65
C PHE A 48 8.76 -5.53 1.12
N ASN A 49 8.74 -6.57 1.95
CA ASN A 49 9.08 -7.92 1.54
C ASN A 49 8.02 -8.57 0.61
N SER A 50 6.82 -8.01 0.54
CA SER A 50 5.77 -8.41 -0.42
C SER A 50 4.72 -7.32 -0.58
N ALA A 51 3.94 -7.35 -1.68
CA ALA A 51 2.76 -6.49 -1.82
C ALA A 51 1.69 -6.80 -0.78
N THR A 52 1.58 -8.04 -0.30
CA THR A 52 0.62 -8.40 0.75
C THR A 52 0.90 -7.68 2.06
N THR A 53 2.17 -7.59 2.46
CA THR A 53 2.56 -6.85 3.66
C THR A 53 2.45 -5.34 3.46
N ALA A 54 2.72 -4.86 2.25
CA ALA A 54 2.48 -3.46 1.89
C ALA A 54 0.99 -3.09 1.92
N LEU A 55 0.08 -3.97 1.45
CA LEU A 55 -1.38 -3.81 1.57
C LEU A 55 -1.82 -3.78 3.03
N HIS A 56 -1.30 -4.68 3.87
CA HIS A 56 -1.59 -4.67 5.31
C HIS A 56 -1.14 -3.36 5.95
N ALA A 57 0.09 -2.91 5.67
CA ALA A 57 0.59 -1.63 6.17
C ALA A 57 -0.24 -0.45 5.66
N ALA A 58 -0.70 -0.48 4.41
CA ALA A 58 -1.58 0.54 3.84
C ALA A 58 -2.91 0.63 4.61
N VAL A 59 -3.60 -0.50 4.81
CA VAL A 59 -4.86 -0.52 5.56
C VAL A 59 -4.65 -0.05 7.00
N ALA A 60 -3.62 -0.55 7.68
CA ALA A 60 -3.31 -0.15 9.05
C ALA A 60 -2.95 1.35 9.16
N ALA A 61 -2.22 1.91 8.18
CA ALA A 61 -1.84 3.32 8.15
C ALA A 61 -3.06 4.26 8.08
N THR A 62 -4.18 3.80 7.49
CA THR A 62 -5.44 4.58 7.47
C THR A 62 -6.10 4.67 8.84
N GLY A 63 -5.69 3.84 9.81
CA GLY A 63 -6.29 3.74 11.14
C GLY A 63 -7.47 2.79 11.21
N VAL A 64 -7.72 2.03 10.16
CA VAL A 64 -8.77 0.98 10.10
C VAL A 64 -8.44 -0.15 11.07
N GLY A 65 -9.43 -0.60 11.83
CA GLY A 65 -9.31 -1.64 12.84
C GLY A 65 -10.63 -2.38 13.13
N PRO A 66 -10.70 -3.08 14.27
CA PRO A 66 -11.89 -3.85 14.64
C PRO A 66 -13.16 -3.00 14.69
N GLY A 67 -14.20 -3.44 13.97
CA GLY A 67 -15.47 -2.73 13.86
C GLY A 67 -15.59 -1.79 12.66
N ASP A 68 -14.48 -1.51 11.98
CA ASP A 68 -14.48 -0.76 10.73
C ASP A 68 -14.65 -1.68 9.52
N GLU A 69 -15.07 -1.09 8.40
CA GLU A 69 -15.29 -1.77 7.13
C GLU A 69 -14.39 -1.17 6.04
N VAL A 70 -13.91 -2.04 5.15
CA VAL A 70 -13.21 -1.64 3.92
C VAL A 70 -13.90 -2.31 2.73
N ILE A 71 -14.37 -1.51 1.78
CA ILE A 71 -14.97 -2.01 0.55
C ILE A 71 -13.86 -2.52 -0.38
N VAL A 72 -14.04 -3.74 -0.89
CA VAL A 72 -13.05 -4.41 -1.75
C VAL A 72 -13.73 -5.27 -2.81
N ALA A 73 -13.08 -5.48 -3.97
CA ALA A 73 -13.61 -6.35 -5.00
C ALA A 73 -13.52 -7.84 -4.60
N PRO A 74 -14.54 -8.67 -4.90
CA PRO A 74 -14.47 -10.12 -4.67
C PRO A 74 -13.59 -10.83 -5.72
N TYR A 75 -13.40 -10.24 -6.88
CA TYR A 75 -12.61 -10.80 -7.97
C TYR A 75 -11.19 -10.23 -7.96
N THR A 76 -10.35 -10.81 -7.13
CA THR A 76 -8.94 -10.43 -6.97
C THR A 76 -8.15 -11.55 -6.32
N MET A 77 -6.84 -11.38 -6.19
CA MET A 77 -6.02 -12.23 -5.30
C MET A 77 -6.50 -12.04 -3.85
N SER A 78 -6.57 -13.12 -3.08
CA SER A 78 -7.00 -13.08 -1.67
C SER A 78 -6.22 -12.08 -0.81
N ALA A 79 -5.01 -11.70 -1.23
CA ALA A 79 -4.16 -10.73 -0.53
C ALA A 79 -4.86 -9.39 -0.23
N SER A 80 -5.67 -8.88 -1.18
CA SER A 80 -6.42 -7.63 -0.97
C SER A 80 -7.40 -7.75 0.21
N SER A 81 -8.17 -8.83 0.29
CA SER A 81 -9.13 -9.05 1.40
C SER A 81 -8.43 -9.47 2.70
N THR A 82 -7.40 -10.31 2.64
CA THR A 82 -6.68 -10.76 3.84
C THR A 82 -5.90 -9.64 4.51
N ALA A 83 -5.41 -8.66 3.75
CA ALA A 83 -4.78 -7.46 4.31
C ALA A 83 -5.75 -6.67 5.21
N ILE A 84 -7.04 -6.61 4.85
CA ILE A 84 -8.10 -6.01 5.67
C ILE A 84 -8.34 -6.84 6.93
N LEU A 85 -8.48 -8.15 6.78
CA LEU A 85 -8.70 -9.06 7.93
C LEU A 85 -7.57 -9.00 8.96
N PHE A 86 -6.32 -8.77 8.53
CA PHE A 86 -5.17 -8.67 9.44
C PHE A 86 -5.25 -7.45 10.38
N THR A 87 -5.97 -6.40 10.02
CA THR A 87 -6.25 -5.26 10.90
C THR A 87 -7.41 -5.50 11.85
N GLY A 88 -8.12 -6.62 11.73
CA GLY A 88 -9.36 -6.91 12.47
C GLY A 88 -10.59 -6.23 11.88
N ALA A 89 -10.47 -5.54 10.77
CA ALA A 89 -11.59 -4.93 10.05
C ALA A 89 -12.33 -5.94 9.18
N VAL A 90 -13.52 -5.55 8.70
CA VAL A 90 -14.40 -6.38 7.88
C VAL A 90 -14.24 -6.00 6.40
N PRO A 91 -13.82 -6.92 5.52
CA PRO A 91 -13.90 -6.70 4.08
C PRO A 91 -15.37 -6.77 3.63
N VAL A 92 -15.88 -5.68 3.08
CA VAL A 92 -17.23 -5.60 2.47
C VAL A 92 -17.08 -5.73 0.97
N PHE A 93 -17.66 -6.76 0.37
CA PHE A 93 -17.52 -7.00 -1.05
C PHE A 93 -18.55 -6.17 -1.84
N ALA A 94 -18.05 -5.32 -2.74
CA ALA A 94 -18.85 -4.68 -3.77
C ALA A 94 -18.56 -5.33 -5.12
N ASP A 95 -19.54 -5.35 -6.01
CA ASP A 95 -19.42 -6.01 -7.31
C ASP A 95 -18.38 -5.34 -8.22
N ILE A 96 -17.99 -6.04 -9.27
CA ILE A 96 -17.08 -5.56 -10.30
C ILE A 96 -17.86 -5.16 -11.55
N GLU A 97 -17.31 -4.23 -12.32
CA GLU A 97 -17.86 -3.89 -13.63
C GLU A 97 -17.26 -4.75 -14.76
N SER A 98 -18.00 -4.87 -15.87
CA SER A 98 -17.63 -5.75 -16.99
C SER A 98 -16.47 -5.27 -17.84
N ASP A 99 -16.18 -3.95 -17.83
CA ASP A 99 -15.23 -3.35 -18.77
C ASP A 99 -13.79 -3.44 -18.25
N THR A 100 -13.59 -3.16 -16.96
CA THR A 100 -12.26 -3.11 -16.33
C THR A 100 -12.01 -4.24 -15.36
N PHE A 101 -13.06 -4.97 -14.96
CA PHE A 101 -13.06 -5.94 -13.84
C PHE A 101 -12.66 -5.33 -12.49
N GLY A 102 -12.52 -4.00 -12.41
CA GLY A 102 -12.37 -3.27 -11.17
C GLY A 102 -13.72 -3.08 -10.45
N LEU A 103 -13.69 -2.45 -9.27
CA LEU A 103 -14.91 -2.14 -8.51
C LEU A 103 -15.91 -1.33 -9.36
N ASP A 104 -17.17 -1.76 -9.34
CA ASP A 104 -18.29 -0.98 -9.87
C ASP A 104 -18.60 0.19 -8.92
N PRO A 105 -18.47 1.46 -9.38
CA PRO A 105 -18.75 2.62 -8.54
C PRO A 105 -20.17 2.65 -7.97
N GLN A 106 -21.17 2.12 -8.71
CA GLN A 106 -22.54 2.04 -8.22
C GLN A 106 -22.67 1.03 -7.08
N SER A 107 -22.05 -0.14 -7.23
CA SER A 107 -22.04 -1.14 -6.16
C SER A 107 -21.25 -0.65 -4.95
N VAL A 108 -20.19 0.14 -5.13
CA VAL A 108 -19.48 0.77 -4.01
C VAL A 108 -20.43 1.68 -3.22
N LEU A 109 -21.18 2.57 -3.89
CA LEU A 109 -22.14 3.47 -3.23
C LEU A 109 -23.20 2.72 -2.43
N GLU A 110 -23.70 1.61 -2.96
CA GLU A 110 -24.75 0.79 -2.31
C GLU A 110 -24.23 0.06 -1.07
N ASN A 111 -22.92 -0.14 -0.95
CA ASN A 111 -22.29 -0.85 0.16
C ASN A 111 -21.64 0.08 1.21
N ILE A 112 -21.69 1.41 1.04
CA ILE A 112 -21.19 2.35 2.05
C ILE A 112 -22.12 2.35 3.27
N THR A 113 -21.51 2.15 4.45
CA THR A 113 -22.17 2.22 5.75
C THR A 113 -21.48 3.26 6.64
N PRO A 114 -22.03 3.58 7.83
CA PRO A 114 -21.33 4.44 8.80
C PRO A 114 -19.99 3.87 9.32
N TYR A 115 -19.75 2.58 9.12
CA TYR A 115 -18.53 1.89 9.53
C TYR A 115 -17.47 1.85 8.43
N THR A 116 -17.83 2.17 7.18
CA THR A 116 -16.89 2.20 6.05
C THR A 116 -15.85 3.30 6.26
N LYS A 117 -14.56 2.94 6.13
CA LYS A 117 -13.42 3.86 6.29
C LYS A 117 -12.55 3.98 5.03
N ALA A 118 -12.54 2.94 4.21
CA ALA A 118 -11.72 2.94 3.00
C ALA A 118 -12.39 2.14 1.88
N ILE A 119 -11.94 2.45 0.66
CA ILE A 119 -12.22 1.69 -0.55
C ILE A 119 -10.88 1.14 -1.03
N MET A 120 -10.78 -0.16 -1.24
CA MET A 120 -9.62 -0.79 -1.87
C MET A 120 -10.00 -1.30 -3.25
N THR A 121 -9.61 -0.56 -4.27
CA THR A 121 -9.79 -1.00 -5.66
C THR A 121 -8.58 -1.76 -6.16
N VAL A 122 -8.79 -2.69 -7.08
CA VAL A 122 -7.72 -3.48 -7.71
C VAL A 122 -7.63 -3.12 -9.18
N ASN A 123 -6.46 -2.66 -9.61
CA ASN A 123 -6.16 -2.44 -11.03
C ASN A 123 -5.74 -3.78 -11.67
N ILE A 124 -6.73 -4.64 -11.88
CA ILE A 124 -6.54 -6.04 -12.24
C ILE A 124 -6.12 -6.20 -13.72
N PHE A 125 -5.36 -7.24 -14.03
CA PHE A 125 -4.90 -7.60 -15.39
C PHE A 125 -4.12 -6.50 -16.12
N GLY A 126 -3.56 -5.53 -15.40
CA GLY A 126 -2.85 -4.42 -16.03
C GLY A 126 -3.76 -3.27 -16.49
N HIS A 127 -5.02 -3.27 -16.07
CA HIS A 127 -6.01 -2.25 -16.44
C HIS A 127 -6.42 -1.43 -15.22
N ALA A 128 -6.47 -0.11 -15.35
CA ALA A 128 -6.94 0.77 -14.30
C ALA A 128 -8.46 0.64 -14.10
N SER A 129 -8.89 0.59 -12.85
CA SER A 129 -10.29 0.74 -12.46
C SER A 129 -10.84 2.12 -12.86
N ARG A 130 -12.13 2.38 -12.68
CA ARG A 130 -12.74 3.71 -12.90
C ARG A 130 -12.33 4.71 -11.82
N LEU A 131 -11.02 5.01 -11.75
CA LEU A 131 -10.40 5.72 -10.63
C LEU A 131 -11.01 7.10 -10.37
N THR A 132 -11.38 7.87 -11.41
CA THR A 132 -12.05 9.17 -11.22
C THR A 132 -13.38 9.03 -10.48
N ALA A 133 -14.19 8.01 -10.81
CA ALA A 133 -15.46 7.79 -10.15
C ALA A 133 -15.27 7.32 -8.69
N LEU A 134 -14.34 6.40 -8.47
CA LEU A 134 -14.02 5.90 -7.13
C LEU A 134 -13.41 6.99 -6.25
N ARG A 135 -12.50 7.84 -6.80
CA ARG A 135 -11.94 8.98 -6.09
C ARG A 135 -13.03 9.96 -5.65
N LYS A 136 -13.96 10.29 -6.58
CA LYS A 136 -15.08 11.17 -6.26
C LYS A 136 -15.93 10.62 -5.12
N ILE A 137 -16.27 9.33 -5.16
CA ILE A 137 -17.03 8.66 -4.08
C ILE A 137 -16.27 8.75 -2.76
N ALA A 138 -14.98 8.43 -2.77
CA ALA A 138 -14.15 8.50 -1.58
C ALA A 138 -14.11 9.91 -0.98
N ASP A 139 -13.95 10.94 -1.81
CA ASP A 139 -13.94 12.35 -1.38
C ASP A 139 -15.30 12.77 -0.79
N GLU A 140 -16.42 12.43 -1.44
CA GLU A 140 -17.77 12.78 -1.00
C GLU A 140 -18.15 12.14 0.32
N HIS A 141 -17.60 10.96 0.62
CA HIS A 141 -17.89 10.20 1.85
C HIS A 141 -16.76 10.25 2.89
N GLY A 142 -15.66 10.98 2.63
CA GLY A 142 -14.53 11.08 3.54
C GLY A 142 -13.77 9.77 3.74
N LEU A 143 -13.72 8.93 2.70
CA LEU A 143 -13.09 7.61 2.70
C LEU A 143 -11.68 7.67 2.10
N VAL A 144 -10.79 6.80 2.56
CA VAL A 144 -9.47 6.62 1.95
C VAL A 144 -9.59 5.69 0.73
N LEU A 145 -8.99 6.08 -0.41
CA LEU A 145 -8.90 5.25 -1.60
C LEU A 145 -7.53 4.58 -1.67
N ILE A 146 -7.51 3.26 -1.56
CA ILE A 146 -6.31 2.42 -1.72
C ILE A 146 -6.37 1.75 -3.09
N GLU A 147 -5.28 1.83 -3.84
CA GLU A 147 -5.12 1.15 -5.12
C GLU A 147 -4.19 -0.05 -4.98
N ASP A 148 -4.74 -1.27 -5.05
CA ASP A 148 -3.93 -2.47 -5.27
C ASP A 148 -3.52 -2.52 -6.74
N ASN A 149 -2.33 -1.98 -7.01
CA ASN A 149 -1.75 -1.90 -8.35
C ASN A 149 -0.74 -3.04 -8.64
N ALA A 150 -0.83 -4.14 -7.87
CA ALA A 150 0.10 -5.28 -7.94
C ALA A 150 0.13 -5.97 -9.31
N GLN A 151 -0.85 -5.75 -10.18
CA GLN A 151 -0.91 -6.33 -11.53
C GLN A 151 -0.77 -5.29 -12.64
N ALA A 152 -0.74 -3.99 -12.32
CA ALA A 152 -0.82 -2.90 -13.29
C ALA A 152 0.34 -1.88 -13.17
N PRO A 153 1.62 -2.34 -13.03
CA PRO A 153 2.72 -1.39 -13.07
C PRO A 153 2.70 -0.64 -14.40
N ASP A 154 2.95 0.67 -14.37
CA ASP A 154 2.94 1.58 -15.52
C ASP A 154 1.62 1.69 -16.28
N ALA A 155 0.52 1.11 -15.79
CA ALA A 155 -0.79 1.38 -16.37
C ALA A 155 -1.13 2.87 -16.22
N MET A 156 -1.68 3.45 -17.28
CA MET A 156 -2.03 4.87 -17.33
C MET A 156 -3.55 5.06 -17.24
N TYR A 157 -3.96 6.03 -16.45
CA TYR A 157 -5.36 6.45 -16.34
C TYR A 157 -5.45 7.96 -16.47
N GLN A 158 -6.04 8.46 -17.57
CA GLN A 158 -6.24 9.89 -17.83
C GLN A 158 -4.99 10.76 -17.65
N GLY A 159 -3.82 10.23 -18.02
CA GLY A 159 -2.55 10.95 -17.95
C GLY A 159 -1.78 10.81 -16.62
N ALA A 160 -2.35 10.11 -15.62
CA ALA A 160 -1.66 9.74 -14.38
C ALA A 160 -1.35 8.23 -14.36
N PHE A 161 -0.37 7.82 -13.59
CA PHE A 161 -0.13 6.40 -13.35
C PHE A 161 -1.23 5.83 -12.43
N ALA A 162 -1.78 4.68 -12.78
CA ALA A 162 -2.57 3.88 -11.84
C ALA A 162 -1.68 3.50 -10.64
N GLY A 163 -2.27 3.52 -9.45
CA GLY A 163 -1.52 3.42 -8.19
C GLY A 163 -1.09 4.78 -7.61
N THR A 164 -1.40 5.91 -8.30
CA THR A 164 -1.09 7.26 -7.79
C THR A 164 -2.29 8.20 -7.77
N VAL A 165 -3.47 7.72 -8.17
CA VAL A 165 -4.72 8.50 -8.16
C VAL A 165 -5.42 8.42 -6.81
N GLY A 166 -5.31 7.28 -6.13
CA GLY A 166 -5.75 7.09 -4.75
C GLY A 166 -4.82 7.75 -3.73
N ASP A 167 -5.15 7.60 -2.47
CA ASP A 167 -4.34 8.10 -1.35
C ASP A 167 -3.09 7.25 -1.12
N ILE A 168 -3.21 5.93 -1.39
CA ILE A 168 -2.13 4.95 -1.24
C ILE A 168 -2.18 3.99 -2.42
N GLY A 169 -1.03 3.71 -3.04
CA GLY A 169 -0.88 2.72 -4.11
C GLY A 169 0.12 1.62 -3.74
N ILE A 170 -0.16 0.39 -4.18
CA ILE A 170 0.64 -0.80 -3.86
C ILE A 170 1.12 -1.47 -5.13
N PHE A 171 2.42 -1.75 -5.21
CA PHE A 171 3.07 -2.43 -6.31
C PHE A 171 3.69 -3.75 -5.85
N SER A 172 3.78 -4.74 -6.74
CA SER A 172 4.29 -6.07 -6.42
C SER A 172 5.47 -6.46 -7.28
N PHE A 173 6.48 -7.08 -6.64
CA PHE A 173 7.63 -7.70 -7.31
C PHE A 173 7.65 -9.21 -7.15
N ASN A 174 6.51 -9.82 -6.84
CA ASN A 174 6.41 -11.27 -6.81
C ASN A 174 6.80 -11.88 -8.17
N ARG A 175 7.39 -13.07 -8.17
CA ARG A 175 7.94 -13.74 -9.35
C ARG A 175 6.99 -13.85 -10.56
N HIS A 176 5.67 -13.75 -10.35
CA HIS A 176 4.66 -13.82 -11.42
C HIS A 176 4.30 -12.47 -12.02
N LYS A 177 4.89 -11.39 -11.50
CA LYS A 177 4.56 -10.02 -11.93
C LYS A 177 5.42 -9.58 -13.11
N VAL A 178 4.95 -8.57 -13.83
CA VAL A 178 5.66 -7.94 -14.95
C VAL A 178 7.02 -7.40 -14.50
N MET A 179 7.05 -6.68 -13.39
CA MET A 179 8.26 -6.35 -12.63
C MET A 179 8.42 -7.37 -11.51
N GLN A 180 9.58 -8.00 -11.40
CA GLN A 180 9.78 -9.03 -10.37
C GLN A 180 11.22 -9.03 -9.83
N SER A 181 11.34 -9.33 -8.54
CA SER A 181 12.60 -9.54 -7.83
C SER A 181 12.61 -10.87 -7.05
N GLY A 182 11.72 -11.80 -7.43
CA GLY A 182 11.41 -13.01 -6.68
C GLY A 182 10.27 -12.76 -5.70
N GLU A 183 10.48 -11.93 -4.71
CA GLU A 183 9.48 -11.37 -3.79
C GLU A 183 9.76 -9.88 -3.57
N GLY A 184 8.74 -9.16 -3.11
CA GLY A 184 8.85 -7.74 -2.78
C GLY A 184 7.58 -6.97 -3.10
N GLY A 185 7.51 -5.76 -2.57
CA GLY A 185 6.45 -4.79 -2.85
C GLY A 185 6.89 -3.37 -2.56
N VAL A 186 6.14 -2.41 -3.06
CA VAL A 186 6.31 -0.98 -2.72
C VAL A 186 4.94 -0.38 -2.44
N LEU A 187 4.87 0.39 -1.36
CA LEU A 187 3.77 1.31 -1.07
C LEU A 187 4.18 2.71 -1.51
N VAL A 188 3.30 3.41 -2.21
CA VAL A 188 3.48 4.82 -2.58
C VAL A 188 2.35 5.67 -2.03
N THR A 189 2.65 6.91 -1.65
CA THR A 189 1.65 7.88 -1.19
C THR A 189 2.19 9.31 -1.29
N ASN A 190 1.27 10.27 -1.35
CA ASN A 190 1.58 11.69 -1.23
C ASN A 190 1.21 12.27 0.16
N ASP A 191 0.72 11.44 1.07
CA ASP A 191 0.40 11.83 2.44
C ASP A 191 1.53 11.46 3.41
N ASP A 192 2.08 12.46 4.10
CA ASP A 192 3.20 12.28 5.03
C ASP A 192 2.81 11.38 6.22
N LYS A 193 1.54 11.46 6.69
CA LYS A 193 1.06 10.67 7.82
C LYS A 193 0.90 9.20 7.46
N PHE A 194 0.39 8.91 6.24
CA PHE A 194 0.31 7.52 5.79
C PHE A 194 1.69 6.91 5.58
N ALA A 195 2.63 7.68 5.02
CA ALA A 195 4.00 7.23 4.85
C ALA A 195 4.68 6.92 6.20
N GLU A 196 4.55 7.82 7.17
CA GLU A 196 5.12 7.65 8.52
C GLU A 196 4.56 6.40 9.21
N LYS A 197 3.22 6.25 9.26
CA LYS A 197 2.58 5.08 9.89
C LYS A 197 2.97 3.77 9.21
N ALA A 198 3.01 3.76 7.86
CA ALA A 198 3.43 2.59 7.11
C ALA A 198 4.90 2.23 7.37
N ALA A 199 5.78 3.22 7.52
CA ALA A 199 7.18 3.00 7.85
C ALA A 199 7.35 2.41 9.26
N PHE A 200 6.61 2.91 10.25
CA PHE A 200 6.61 2.35 11.60
C PHE A 200 6.09 0.91 11.62
N MET A 201 5.03 0.63 10.86
CA MET A 201 4.51 -0.72 10.76
C MET A 201 5.50 -1.67 10.09
N ARG A 202 6.27 -1.19 9.11
CA ARG A 202 7.26 -1.98 8.38
C ARG A 202 8.41 -2.47 9.24
N ASN A 203 8.88 -1.67 10.20
CA ASN A 203 10.13 -1.93 10.92
C ASN A 203 10.01 -1.60 12.42
N HIS A 204 9.20 -2.37 13.15
CA HIS A 204 9.17 -2.30 14.62
C HIS A 204 9.06 -0.87 15.19
N GLY A 205 8.14 -0.08 14.66
CA GLY A 205 7.98 1.34 15.04
C GLY A 205 7.79 1.57 16.54
N GLU A 206 7.16 0.62 17.25
CA GLU A 206 7.00 0.67 18.71
C GLU A 206 8.30 0.82 19.47
N ALA A 207 9.41 0.36 18.90
CA ALA A 207 10.73 0.46 19.53
C ALA A 207 11.35 1.86 19.41
N VAL A 208 10.92 2.68 18.46
CA VAL A 208 11.59 3.94 18.11
C VAL A 208 10.70 5.18 18.19
N VAL A 209 9.39 5.05 18.25
CA VAL A 209 8.45 6.19 18.23
C VAL A 209 8.74 7.25 19.28
N GLY A 210 9.13 6.84 20.49
CA GLY A 210 9.49 7.75 21.57
C GLY A 210 10.74 8.56 21.27
N ASP A 211 11.76 7.92 20.74
CA ASP A 211 13.06 8.53 20.42
C ASP A 211 12.98 9.43 19.18
N MET A 212 12.05 9.12 18.26
CA MET A 212 11.79 9.93 17.07
C MET A 212 10.86 11.13 17.36
N GLY A 213 10.39 11.28 18.59
CA GLY A 213 9.56 12.40 19.02
C GLY A 213 8.16 12.39 18.42
N VAL A 214 7.67 11.24 18.01
CA VAL A 214 6.32 11.11 17.47
C VAL A 214 5.32 10.97 18.60
N GLU A 215 4.43 11.94 18.73
CA GLU A 215 3.39 11.97 19.73
C GLU A 215 2.13 11.19 19.28
N ASN A 216 1.44 10.58 20.25
CA ASN A 216 0.12 9.93 20.06
C ASN A 216 0.07 8.74 19.09
N ILE A 217 1.15 8.01 18.90
CA ILE A 217 1.07 6.68 18.27
C ILE A 217 0.68 5.66 19.36
N VAL A 218 -0.56 5.76 19.80
CA VAL A 218 -1.14 4.77 20.71
C VAL A 218 -1.39 3.50 19.90
N ASN A 219 -0.81 2.39 20.35
CA ASN A 219 -0.95 1.07 19.74
C ASN A 219 -0.28 0.88 18.35
N THR A 220 0.80 1.60 18.06
CA THR A 220 1.61 1.23 16.90
C THR A 220 2.34 -0.08 17.22
N VAL A 221 1.91 -1.15 16.60
CA VAL A 221 2.60 -2.44 16.59
C VAL A 221 3.33 -2.55 15.28
N GLY A 222 4.64 -2.44 15.30
CA GLY A 222 5.47 -2.66 14.12
C GLY A 222 5.70 -4.15 13.91
N LEU A 223 6.01 -4.50 12.68
CA LEU A 223 6.32 -5.84 12.24
C LEU A 223 7.67 -5.81 11.51
N ASN A 224 8.16 -6.95 11.08
CA ASN A 224 9.34 -7.04 10.22
C ASN A 224 8.88 -7.44 8.81
N TYR A 225 8.66 -6.43 7.96
CA TYR A 225 8.07 -6.58 6.63
C TYR A 225 9.05 -6.30 5.48
#